data_1a4dabb9f53b1ff30ced7c0eb2b5ea85
#
_entry.id   1a4dabb9f53b1ff30ced7c0eb2b5ea85
#
_cell.length_a   1.000
_cell.length_b   1.000
_cell.length_c   1.000
_cell.angle_alpha   90.00
_cell.angle_beta   90.00
_cell.angle_gamma   90.00
#
_symmetry.space_group_name_H-M   'P 1'
#
loop_
_entity.id
_entity.type
_entity.pdbx_description
1 polymer ?
#
loop_
_entity_poly.entity_id
_entity_poly.type
_entity_poly.pdbx_seq_one_letter_code
_entity_poly.pdbx_strand_id
1 'polypeptide(L)'
;MLRFNTHPHQDKICSTALIEDLKELQSMLLEIHPDMYRYSTKEALDSAYLSAINQCRTDKTLLEFAQIINDYLMEIKDSHTFFNLRELLSYQRTSTYYLPYLVSNINNQWIITKAWKNQLPVGAELLMFNGIAPEKLTEVSMGSSPIEANSKKAQQEISAHVLSTILNLSSLKKSVSVTYAFHGDTITQVVHPPRVKKIMKSADFIGEFKNITYQKQGQKAIIKIPSFSPNSIAWFKKRLDEVFSAVIKDSIESIAIDLRDNTGGYIVLQEYLMSFLAPPGTRYLNQYVYKRSDYDRFEQLSSYQKWRFKKTALRFYPNGAIAKEWDFYNSPKGTVDTVVNDPVLSNKNNIQFNGSCSLFINGMSMSASANFAAWFIETNRGPSLGTPASGSFSGTFANPATVYLTNTALPVMISTMKVNSPNEALLNQPIYPSVLLVPTQRNIEYGEDVLKTYFLNN
;
A
#
# COMPACT_ATOMS: atom_id res chain seq x y z
N MET A 1 3.21 -18.85 18.98
CA MET A 1 2.06 -17.97 19.34
C MET A 1 2.48 -17.19 20.58
N LEU A 2 3.18 -16.08 20.37
CA LEU A 2 3.62 -15.19 21.45
C LEU A 2 2.41 -14.45 22.00
N ARG A 3 2.11 -14.63 23.28
CA ARG A 3 1.07 -13.87 23.96
C ARG A 3 1.70 -12.58 24.48
N PHE A 4 1.30 -11.43 23.95
CA PHE A 4 1.57 -10.17 24.62
C PHE A 4 0.83 -10.17 25.95
N ASN A 5 1.57 -10.30 27.05
CA ASN A 5 1.04 -10.21 28.41
C ASN A 5 0.96 -8.76 28.91
N THR A 6 1.33 -7.79 28.09
CA THR A 6 1.42 -6.37 28.44
C THR A 6 0.26 -5.58 27.85
N HIS A 7 -0.26 -4.62 28.58
CA HIS A 7 -1.18 -3.60 28.05
C HIS A 7 -0.36 -2.59 27.23
N PRO A 8 -0.52 -2.49 25.88
CA PRO A 8 0.35 -1.69 25.01
C PRO A 8 0.48 -0.21 25.37
N HIS A 9 -0.46 0.29 26.17
CA HIS A 9 -0.55 1.71 26.56
C HIS A 9 -0.15 1.99 28.01
N GLN A 10 0.10 0.98 28.83
CA GLN A 10 0.28 1.17 30.28
C GLN A 10 1.59 0.59 30.79
N ASP A 11 2.00 -0.58 30.32
CA ASP A 11 3.20 -1.24 30.81
C ASP A 11 4.43 -0.66 30.11
N LYS A 12 5.40 -0.23 30.90
CA LYS A 12 6.67 0.29 30.37
C LYS A 12 7.68 -0.84 30.20
N ILE A 13 8.40 -0.79 29.11
CA ILE A 13 9.51 -1.68 28.76
C ILE A 13 10.79 -0.95 29.13
N CYS A 14 11.72 -1.65 29.75
CA CYS A 14 12.99 -1.06 30.22
C CYS A 14 13.86 -0.58 29.04
N SER A 15 14.55 0.53 29.25
CA SER A 15 15.44 1.16 28.29
C SER A 15 16.42 0.20 27.63
N THR A 16 17.01 -0.73 28.40
CA THR A 16 17.98 -1.71 27.89
C THR A 16 17.36 -2.58 26.79
N ALA A 17 16.18 -3.16 27.05
CA ALA A 17 15.48 -4.01 26.07
C ALA A 17 15.08 -3.24 24.80
N LEU A 18 14.66 -1.98 24.92
CA LEU A 18 14.35 -1.13 23.78
C LEU A 18 15.56 -0.83 22.90
N ILE A 19 16.71 -0.55 23.53
CA ILE A 19 17.98 -0.29 22.82
C ILE A 19 18.51 -1.56 22.15
N GLU A 20 18.35 -2.73 22.78
CA GLU A 20 18.71 -4.02 22.16
C GLU A 20 17.87 -4.28 20.92
N ASP A 21 16.55 -4.08 20.98
CA ASP A 21 15.64 -4.23 19.83
C ASP A 21 15.97 -3.24 18.70
N LEU A 22 16.36 -1.99 19.00
CA LEU A 22 16.79 -1.03 17.98
C LEU A 22 18.11 -1.47 17.30
N LYS A 23 19.08 -2.01 18.04
CA LYS A 23 20.31 -2.54 17.47
C LYS A 23 20.03 -3.76 16.58
N GLU A 24 19.15 -4.65 17.04
CA GLU A 24 18.69 -5.80 16.27
C GLU A 24 18.01 -5.35 14.96
N LEU A 25 17.09 -4.37 15.03
CA LEU A 25 16.42 -3.81 13.86
C LEU A 25 17.43 -3.22 12.87
N GLN A 26 18.40 -2.44 13.32
CA GLN A 26 19.44 -1.88 12.43
C GLN A 26 20.23 -3.00 11.74
N SER A 27 20.62 -4.04 12.47
CA SER A 27 21.31 -5.19 11.89
C SER A 27 20.46 -5.91 10.83
N MET A 28 19.18 -6.14 11.12
CA MET A 28 18.24 -6.76 10.18
C MET A 28 18.02 -5.90 8.93
N LEU A 29 17.89 -4.58 9.08
CA LEU A 29 17.78 -3.67 7.94
C LEU A 29 19.00 -3.74 7.03
N LEU A 30 20.22 -3.72 7.61
CA LEU A 30 21.47 -3.85 6.86
C LEU A 30 21.62 -5.21 6.17
N GLU A 31 21.10 -6.28 6.77
CA GLU A 31 21.15 -7.63 6.21
C GLU A 31 20.12 -7.82 5.09
N ILE A 32 18.88 -7.39 5.31
CA ILE A 32 17.72 -7.75 4.48
C ILE A 32 17.48 -6.77 3.36
N HIS A 33 17.53 -5.46 3.66
CA HIS A 33 17.11 -4.43 2.71
C HIS A 33 18.06 -4.36 1.51
N PRO A 34 17.55 -4.38 0.26
CA PRO A 34 18.40 -4.45 -0.94
C PRO A 34 19.17 -3.14 -1.22
N ASP A 35 18.63 -1.99 -0.78
CA ASP A 35 19.24 -0.68 -1.06
C ASP A 35 18.69 0.40 -0.10
N MET A 36 19.20 0.42 1.14
CA MET A 36 18.75 1.36 2.20
C MET A 36 19.01 2.83 1.89
N TYR A 37 19.98 3.10 1.02
CA TYR A 37 20.47 4.46 0.75
C TYR A 37 19.90 5.05 -0.54
N ARG A 38 18.87 4.42 -1.12
CA ARG A 38 18.31 4.86 -2.38
C ARG A 38 17.68 6.25 -2.33
N TYR A 39 16.94 6.54 -1.28
CA TYR A 39 16.20 7.79 -1.12
C TYR A 39 16.70 8.64 0.04
N SER A 40 17.69 8.15 0.79
CA SER A 40 18.29 8.84 1.94
C SER A 40 19.79 8.63 1.97
N THR A 41 20.51 9.56 2.59
CA THR A 41 21.95 9.41 2.77
C THR A 41 22.26 8.55 3.99
N LYS A 42 23.48 7.99 4.04
CA LYS A 42 23.96 7.23 5.20
C LYS A 42 23.92 8.09 6.47
N GLU A 43 24.35 9.35 6.37
CA GLU A 43 24.40 10.31 7.48
C GLU A 43 23.01 10.63 8.03
N ALA A 44 21.99 10.76 7.16
CA ALA A 44 20.63 10.98 7.57
C ALA A 44 20.05 9.77 8.32
N LEU A 45 20.30 8.55 7.81
CA LEU A 45 19.89 7.31 8.46
C LEU A 45 20.60 7.07 9.79
N ASP A 46 21.91 7.34 9.85
CA ASP A 46 22.69 7.24 11.09
C ASP A 46 22.17 8.25 12.13
N SER A 47 21.83 9.47 11.71
CA SER A 47 21.24 10.50 12.58
C SER A 47 19.86 10.07 13.11
N ALA A 48 19.00 9.52 12.27
CA ALA A 48 17.68 9.00 12.67
C ALA A 48 17.82 7.84 13.67
N TYR A 49 18.75 6.92 13.43
CA TYR A 49 19.06 5.82 14.34
C TYR A 49 19.56 6.31 15.70
N LEU A 50 20.50 7.26 15.72
CA LEU A 50 21.01 7.84 16.97
C LEU A 50 19.92 8.60 17.73
N SER A 51 19.03 9.27 17.03
CA SER A 51 17.84 9.90 17.62
C SER A 51 16.93 8.86 18.29
N ALA A 52 16.65 7.74 17.61
CA ALA A 52 15.87 6.63 18.16
C ALA A 52 16.51 6.04 19.43
N ILE A 53 17.83 5.78 19.41
CA ILE A 53 18.59 5.33 20.58
C ILE A 53 18.46 6.32 21.75
N ASN A 54 18.62 7.62 21.49
CA ASN A 54 18.52 8.65 22.52
C ASN A 54 17.13 8.70 23.15
N GLN A 55 16.08 8.57 22.36
CA GLN A 55 14.72 8.53 22.86
C GLN A 55 14.43 7.30 23.74
N CYS A 56 15.10 6.16 23.47
CA CYS A 56 14.98 4.92 24.24
C CYS A 56 15.86 4.87 25.50
N ARG A 57 16.57 5.94 25.87
CA ARG A 57 17.32 5.99 27.14
C ARG A 57 16.45 6.01 28.40
N THR A 58 15.14 6.14 28.24
CA THR A 58 14.16 6.03 29.31
C THR A 58 13.12 4.99 28.91
N ASP A 59 12.54 4.32 29.90
CA ASP A 59 11.49 3.33 29.71
C ASP A 59 10.31 3.89 28.91
N LYS A 60 9.82 3.12 27.94
CA LYS A 60 8.71 3.49 27.04
C LYS A 60 7.60 2.46 27.10
N THR A 61 6.39 2.90 26.84
CA THR A 61 5.31 1.99 26.48
C THR A 61 5.57 1.38 25.10
N LEU A 62 4.91 0.25 24.80
CA LEU A 62 5.04 -0.39 23.49
C LEU A 62 4.66 0.54 22.34
N LEU A 63 3.65 1.41 22.55
CA LEU A 63 3.21 2.35 21.54
C LEU A 63 4.22 3.49 21.30
N GLU A 64 4.80 4.05 22.38
CA GLU A 64 5.85 5.05 22.26
C GLU A 64 7.06 4.49 21.53
N PHE A 65 7.43 3.22 21.80
CA PHE A 65 8.53 2.56 21.11
C PHE A 65 8.20 2.27 19.64
N ALA A 66 6.99 1.83 19.34
CA ALA A 66 6.54 1.65 17.96
C ALA A 66 6.63 2.96 17.16
N GLN A 67 6.31 4.11 17.78
CA GLN A 67 6.47 5.41 17.17
C GLN A 67 7.94 5.74 16.88
N ILE A 68 8.83 5.51 17.84
CA ILE A 68 10.27 5.74 17.69
C ILE A 68 10.84 4.89 16.54
N ILE A 69 10.48 3.60 16.48
CA ILE A 69 10.88 2.72 15.36
C ILE A 69 10.36 3.27 14.05
N ASN A 70 9.11 3.68 14.02
CA ASN A 70 8.49 4.15 12.81
C ASN A 70 9.15 5.43 12.29
N ASP A 71 9.48 6.38 13.15
CA ASP A 71 10.20 7.60 12.78
C ASP A 71 11.60 7.29 12.19
N TYR A 72 12.27 6.27 12.71
CA TYR A 72 13.54 5.78 12.14
C TYR A 72 13.34 5.15 10.76
N LEU A 73 12.35 4.27 10.59
CA LEU A 73 12.06 3.60 9.32
C LEU A 73 11.61 4.58 8.22
N MET A 74 10.94 5.67 8.60
CA MET A 74 10.51 6.70 7.66
C MET A 74 11.67 7.35 6.90
N GLU A 75 12.86 7.43 7.50
CA GLU A 75 14.02 8.00 6.82
C GLU A 75 14.52 7.11 5.68
N ILE A 76 14.19 5.82 5.66
CA ILE A 76 14.50 4.91 4.54
C ILE A 76 13.71 5.27 3.29
N LYS A 77 12.50 5.83 3.45
CA LYS A 77 11.59 6.24 2.37
C LYS A 77 11.20 5.08 1.45
N ASP A 78 10.96 3.92 2.05
CA ASP A 78 10.50 2.71 1.37
C ASP A 78 9.08 2.34 1.84
N SER A 79 8.14 2.34 0.91
CA SER A 79 6.72 2.05 1.20
C SER A 79 6.46 0.61 1.66
N HIS A 80 7.42 -0.29 1.55
CA HIS A 80 7.35 -1.69 1.97
C HIS A 80 8.22 -1.99 3.20
N THR A 81 8.97 -0.99 3.73
CA THR A 81 9.72 -1.09 4.99
C THR A 81 9.06 -0.21 6.04
N PHE A 82 8.25 -0.81 6.90
CA PHE A 82 7.44 -0.10 7.88
C PHE A 82 7.06 -0.99 9.08
N PHE A 83 6.64 -0.36 10.16
CA PHE A 83 6.05 -1.04 11.30
C PHE A 83 4.67 -1.59 10.93
N ASN A 84 4.46 -2.91 11.09
CA ASN A 84 3.21 -3.56 10.70
C ASN A 84 2.09 -3.38 11.75
N LEU A 85 1.51 -2.19 11.75
CA LEU A 85 0.41 -1.83 12.64
C LEU A 85 -0.80 -2.77 12.51
N ARG A 86 -1.10 -3.25 11.29
CA ARG A 86 -2.22 -4.17 11.04
C ARG A 86 -2.00 -5.51 11.74
N GLU A 87 -0.76 -5.99 11.77
CA GLU A 87 -0.44 -7.23 12.47
C GLU A 87 -0.56 -7.06 13.97
N LEU A 88 -0.07 -5.97 14.53
CA LEU A 88 -0.29 -5.62 15.94
C LEU A 88 -1.79 -5.59 16.29
N LEU A 89 -2.63 -5.02 15.41
CA LEU A 89 -4.09 -4.99 15.57
C LEU A 89 -4.74 -6.37 15.47
N SER A 90 -4.19 -7.27 14.64
CA SER A 90 -4.76 -8.62 14.47
C SER A 90 -4.68 -9.47 15.74
N TYR A 91 -3.77 -9.17 16.66
CA TYR A 91 -3.70 -9.75 17.99
C TYR A 91 -4.81 -9.22 18.92
N GLN A 92 -5.46 -8.11 18.54
CA GLN A 92 -6.64 -7.63 19.26
C GLN A 92 -7.83 -8.51 18.87
N ARG A 93 -8.51 -9.05 19.88
CA ARG A 93 -9.61 -10.01 19.73
C ARG A 93 -10.73 -9.43 18.89
N THR A 94 -11.42 -10.27 18.10
CA THR A 94 -12.63 -9.94 17.28
C THR A 94 -13.77 -9.29 18.09
N SER A 95 -13.66 -9.20 19.40
CA SER A 95 -14.58 -8.53 20.32
C SER A 95 -14.32 -7.03 20.47
N THR A 96 -13.23 -6.48 19.92
CA THR A 96 -12.91 -5.05 20.02
C THR A 96 -13.86 -4.19 19.19
N TYR A 97 -14.01 -2.94 19.63
CA TYR A 97 -14.78 -1.94 18.91
C TYR A 97 -13.93 -1.37 17.75
N TYR A 98 -14.58 -1.01 16.66
CA TYR A 98 -13.94 -0.45 15.48
C TYR A 98 -14.66 0.80 15.02
N LEU A 99 -13.93 1.88 14.76
CA LEU A 99 -14.46 3.11 14.20
C LEU A 99 -14.49 3.01 12.66
N PRO A 100 -15.64 2.75 12.08
CA PRO A 100 -15.74 2.57 10.64
C PRO A 100 -15.98 3.90 9.94
N TYR A 101 -15.03 4.82 10.07
CA TYR A 101 -15.01 6.08 9.36
C TYR A 101 -13.77 6.12 8.47
N LEU A 102 -13.97 6.57 7.23
CA LEU A 102 -12.88 6.94 6.35
C LEU A 102 -12.79 8.46 6.34
N VAL A 103 -11.58 8.95 6.42
CA VAL A 103 -11.25 10.37 6.43
C VAL A 103 -10.24 10.62 5.32
N SER A 104 -10.39 11.71 4.59
CA SER A 104 -9.39 12.19 3.62
C SER A 104 -8.87 13.56 4.03
N ASN A 105 -7.59 13.82 3.80
CA ASN A 105 -7.03 15.15 3.95
C ASN A 105 -7.20 15.92 2.64
N ILE A 106 -8.03 16.95 2.65
CA ILE A 106 -8.35 17.78 1.50
C ILE A 106 -8.01 19.23 1.86
N ASN A 107 -7.02 19.80 1.22
CA ASN A 107 -6.55 21.17 1.48
C ASN A 107 -6.28 21.44 2.97
N ASN A 108 -5.63 20.49 3.64
CA ASN A 108 -5.34 20.47 5.08
C ASN A 108 -6.57 20.36 6.01
N GLN A 109 -7.74 20.04 5.48
CA GLN A 109 -8.93 19.73 6.25
C GLN A 109 -9.16 18.21 6.28
N TRP A 110 -9.61 17.70 7.41
CA TRP A 110 -9.88 16.25 7.62
C TRP A 110 -11.34 15.95 7.36
N ILE A 111 -11.66 15.61 6.11
CA ILE A 111 -13.04 15.42 5.67
C ILE A 111 -13.46 13.96 5.84
N ILE A 112 -14.60 13.72 6.48
CA ILE A 112 -15.22 12.41 6.62
C ILE A 112 -15.79 12.02 5.27
N THR A 113 -15.22 10.98 4.64
CA THR A 113 -15.61 10.51 3.31
C THR A 113 -16.56 9.31 3.35
N LYS A 114 -16.53 8.55 4.46
CA LYS A 114 -17.46 7.43 4.70
C LYS A 114 -17.72 7.26 6.18
N ALA A 115 -18.98 7.01 6.54
CA ALA A 115 -19.40 6.77 7.92
C ALA A 115 -20.33 5.57 8.02
N TRP A 116 -20.10 4.72 9.02
CA TRP A 116 -20.94 3.58 9.31
C TRP A 116 -22.35 4.01 9.73
N LYS A 117 -23.35 3.53 8.97
CA LYS A 117 -24.77 3.82 9.24
C LYS A 117 -25.06 5.31 9.45
N ASN A 118 -24.34 6.17 8.76
CA ASN A 118 -24.52 7.64 8.83
C ASN A 118 -24.45 8.20 10.27
N GLN A 119 -23.66 7.58 11.14
CA GLN A 119 -23.45 8.10 12.51
C GLN A 119 -22.78 9.47 12.54
N LEU A 120 -22.01 9.80 11.50
CA LEU A 120 -21.45 11.13 11.26
C LEU A 120 -21.79 11.56 9.84
N PRO A 121 -22.00 12.84 9.58
CA PRO A 121 -22.29 13.32 8.22
C PRO A 121 -21.06 13.16 7.32
N VAL A 122 -21.25 12.59 6.14
CA VAL A 122 -20.26 12.58 5.07
C VAL A 122 -20.10 14.01 4.56
N GLY A 123 -18.86 14.46 4.33
CA GLY A 123 -18.53 15.83 4.02
C GLY A 123 -18.22 16.69 5.26
N ALA A 124 -18.49 16.24 6.47
CA ALA A 124 -18.10 16.99 7.67
C ALA A 124 -16.57 17.02 7.87
N GLU A 125 -16.06 18.13 8.38
CA GLU A 125 -14.68 18.27 8.79
C GLU A 125 -14.48 17.75 10.21
N LEU A 126 -13.62 16.76 10.39
CA LEU A 126 -13.24 16.23 11.70
C LEU A 126 -12.31 17.21 12.41
N LEU A 127 -12.71 17.76 13.54
CA LEU A 127 -11.93 18.71 14.34
C LEU A 127 -11.26 18.05 15.54
N MET A 128 -11.93 17.15 16.24
CA MET A 128 -11.38 16.46 17.40
C MET A 128 -11.92 15.04 17.52
N PHE A 129 -11.08 14.15 18.04
CA PHE A 129 -11.40 12.80 18.39
C PHE A 129 -10.96 12.52 19.82
N ASN A 130 -11.91 12.28 20.73
CA ASN A 130 -11.64 12.21 22.18
C ASN A 130 -10.84 13.41 22.72
N GLY A 131 -11.07 14.61 22.20
CA GLY A 131 -10.34 15.83 22.59
C GLY A 131 -8.96 15.98 21.96
N ILE A 132 -8.56 15.08 21.03
CA ILE A 132 -7.27 15.16 20.32
C ILE A 132 -7.54 15.60 18.88
N ALA A 133 -6.81 16.62 18.42
CA ALA A 133 -6.90 17.10 17.05
C ALA A 133 -6.33 16.05 16.05
N PRO A 134 -6.92 15.92 14.85
CA PRO A 134 -6.44 14.99 13.83
C PRO A 134 -4.98 15.17 13.46
N GLU A 135 -4.45 16.39 13.47
CA GLU A 135 -3.06 16.70 13.19
C GLU A 135 -2.11 15.97 14.15
N LYS A 136 -2.41 15.99 15.45
CA LYS A 136 -1.60 15.25 16.45
C LYS A 136 -1.69 13.73 16.28
N LEU A 137 -2.85 13.23 15.83
CA LEU A 137 -3.01 11.83 15.51
C LEU A 137 -2.29 11.47 14.21
N THR A 138 -2.14 12.42 13.30
CA THR A 138 -1.44 12.22 12.02
C THR A 138 0.05 12.45 12.09
N GLU A 139 0.57 13.19 13.05
CA GLU A 139 2.01 13.14 13.34
C GLU A 139 2.44 11.70 13.60
N VAL A 140 1.64 10.95 14.38
CA VAL A 140 1.82 9.51 14.57
C VAL A 140 1.59 8.73 13.28
N SER A 141 0.63 9.11 12.43
CA SER A 141 0.28 8.37 11.21
C SER A 141 1.14 8.72 10.01
N MET A 142 1.60 9.95 9.89
CA MET A 142 2.55 10.33 8.84
C MET A 142 3.87 9.60 9.01
N GLY A 143 4.29 9.43 10.27
CA GLY A 143 5.34 8.53 10.62
C GLY A 143 5.08 7.06 10.25
N SER A 144 3.83 6.61 10.09
CA SER A 144 3.47 5.23 9.73
C SER A 144 3.33 5.00 8.21
N SER A 145 3.62 6.00 7.40
CA SER A 145 3.31 5.95 5.96
C SER A 145 4.54 6.30 5.13
N PRO A 146 5.56 5.43 5.10
CA PRO A 146 6.71 5.64 4.24
C PRO A 146 6.26 5.68 2.79
N ILE A 147 6.85 6.59 2.03
CA ILE A 147 6.59 6.72 0.59
C ILE A 147 7.90 6.84 -0.17
N GLU A 148 7.90 6.28 -1.35
CA GLU A 148 8.98 6.43 -2.29
C GLU A 148 8.91 7.80 -2.99
N ALA A 149 10.05 8.27 -3.49
CA ALA A 149 10.16 9.50 -4.29
C ALA A 149 9.58 10.79 -3.68
N ASN A 150 9.38 10.86 -2.36
CA ASN A 150 9.01 12.08 -1.62
C ASN A 150 7.70 12.79 -2.07
N SER A 151 6.70 12.06 -2.54
CA SER A 151 5.40 12.67 -2.85
C SER A 151 4.62 13.02 -1.58
N LYS A 152 4.80 14.24 -1.04
CA LYS A 152 4.08 14.72 0.15
C LYS A 152 2.56 14.58 0.05
N LYS A 153 2.00 14.77 -1.15
CA LYS A 153 0.55 14.65 -1.35
C LYS A 153 0.07 13.20 -1.23
N ALA A 154 0.79 12.23 -1.80
CA ALA A 154 0.49 10.81 -1.62
C ALA A 154 0.62 10.43 -0.13
N GLN A 155 1.65 10.93 0.57
CA GLN A 155 1.82 10.71 2.00
C GLN A 155 0.66 11.21 2.84
N GLN A 156 0.13 12.41 2.54
CA GLN A 156 -1.04 12.97 3.21
C GLN A 156 -2.29 12.08 3.04
N GLU A 157 -2.51 11.55 1.83
CA GLU A 157 -3.64 10.67 1.57
C GLU A 157 -3.51 9.32 2.29
N ILE A 158 -2.32 8.71 2.29
CA ILE A 158 -2.04 7.49 3.06
C ILE A 158 -2.25 7.75 4.55
N SER A 159 -1.74 8.86 5.07
CA SER A 159 -1.88 9.25 6.47
C SER A 159 -3.33 9.35 6.89
N ALA A 160 -4.19 9.91 6.04
CA ALA A 160 -5.61 9.99 6.29
C ALA A 160 -6.27 8.58 6.33
N HIS A 161 -5.83 7.68 5.46
CA HIS A 161 -6.30 6.29 5.48
C HIS A 161 -5.83 5.55 6.75
N VAL A 162 -4.57 5.75 7.15
CA VAL A 162 -3.98 5.15 8.36
C VAL A 162 -4.58 5.77 9.62
N LEU A 163 -5.03 7.05 9.59
CA LEU A 163 -5.70 7.71 10.71
C LEU A 163 -6.88 6.88 11.23
N SER A 164 -7.70 6.33 10.36
CA SER A 164 -8.81 5.44 10.75
C SER A 164 -8.31 4.22 11.54
N THR A 165 -7.14 3.71 11.19
CA THR A 165 -6.50 2.59 11.88
C THR A 165 -5.97 3.00 13.26
N ILE A 166 -5.34 4.16 13.34
CA ILE A 166 -4.80 4.71 14.61
C ILE A 166 -5.91 5.11 15.56
N LEU A 167 -6.97 5.71 15.07
CA LEU A 167 -8.18 6.00 15.87
C LEU A 167 -8.74 4.73 16.49
N ASN A 168 -8.64 3.59 15.79
CA ASN A 168 -9.07 2.30 16.31
C ASN A 168 -8.13 1.75 17.38
N LEU A 169 -6.82 2.01 17.31
CA LEU A 169 -5.86 1.65 18.36
C LEU A 169 -6.10 2.42 19.66
N SER A 170 -6.42 3.71 19.54
CA SER A 170 -6.61 4.60 20.70
C SER A 170 -7.99 4.49 21.34
N SER A 171 -8.97 3.86 20.69
CA SER A 171 -10.38 3.94 21.05
C SER A 171 -11.07 2.62 21.37
N LEU A 172 -10.42 1.72 22.09
CA LEU A 172 -11.03 0.44 22.56
C LEU A 172 -12.28 0.61 23.45
N LYS A 173 -12.86 1.81 23.53
CA LYS A 173 -14.01 2.16 24.36
C LYS A 173 -15.33 1.99 23.61
N LYS A 174 -16.40 1.69 24.36
CA LYS A 174 -17.76 1.56 23.84
C LYS A 174 -18.35 2.86 23.28
N SER A 175 -17.75 3.99 23.60
CA SER A 175 -18.17 5.31 23.17
C SER A 175 -16.97 6.20 22.93
N VAL A 176 -17.07 7.06 21.93
CA VAL A 176 -16.05 7.98 21.48
C VAL A 176 -16.68 9.35 21.26
N SER A 177 -16.04 10.40 21.78
CA SER A 177 -16.44 11.78 21.52
C SER A 177 -15.81 12.25 20.19
N VAL A 178 -16.62 12.71 19.27
CA VAL A 178 -16.17 13.25 17.97
C VAL A 178 -16.70 14.68 17.86
N THR A 179 -15.79 15.64 17.63
CA THR A 179 -16.13 17.02 17.30
C THR A 179 -15.87 17.26 15.83
N TYR A 180 -16.85 17.76 15.11
CA TYR A 180 -16.77 18.06 13.69
C TYR A 180 -17.47 19.37 13.33
N ALA A 181 -17.03 20.00 12.24
CA ALA A 181 -17.71 21.13 11.63
C ALA A 181 -18.54 20.66 10.44
N PHE A 182 -19.79 21.14 10.36
CA PHE A 182 -20.68 20.82 9.26
C PHE A 182 -21.70 21.96 9.05
N HIS A 183 -21.78 22.49 7.83
CA HIS A 183 -22.67 23.61 7.44
C HIS A 183 -22.56 24.86 8.35
N GLY A 184 -21.35 25.17 8.81
CA GLY A 184 -21.06 26.32 9.67
C GLY A 184 -21.20 26.07 11.16
N ASP A 185 -21.77 24.96 11.57
CA ASP A 185 -21.92 24.58 12.97
C ASP A 185 -20.75 23.66 13.42
N THR A 186 -20.33 23.85 14.68
CA THR A 186 -19.40 22.92 15.35
C THR A 186 -20.16 22.05 16.34
N ILE A 187 -20.17 20.76 16.08
CA ILE A 187 -20.98 19.77 16.82
C ILE A 187 -20.06 18.78 17.52
N THR A 188 -20.31 18.54 18.81
CA THR A 188 -19.67 17.44 19.55
C THR A 188 -20.71 16.36 19.82
N GLN A 189 -20.41 15.14 19.36
CA GLN A 189 -21.30 14.01 19.43
C GLN A 189 -20.59 12.79 20.00
N VAL A 190 -21.28 12.00 20.82
CA VAL A 190 -20.81 10.68 21.25
C VAL A 190 -21.28 9.63 20.26
N VAL A 191 -20.32 8.94 19.64
CA VAL A 191 -20.58 7.84 18.72
C VAL A 191 -20.29 6.49 19.38
N HIS A 192 -21.01 5.45 18.95
CA HIS A 192 -20.88 4.10 19.49
C HIS A 192 -20.34 3.16 18.41
N PRO A 193 -19.00 2.93 18.39
CA PRO A 193 -18.40 2.04 17.40
C PRO A 193 -18.97 0.63 17.48
N PRO A 194 -19.26 -0.03 16.36
CA PRO A 194 -19.64 -1.43 16.35
C PRO A 194 -18.42 -2.33 16.67
N ARG A 195 -18.67 -3.58 17.04
CA ARG A 195 -17.60 -4.57 17.14
C ARG A 195 -17.08 -4.96 15.74
N VAL A 196 -15.76 -5.22 15.62
CA VAL A 196 -15.11 -5.64 14.37
C VAL A 196 -15.88 -6.77 13.67
N LYS A 197 -16.32 -7.79 14.40
CA LYS A 197 -17.12 -8.92 13.86
C LYS A 197 -18.39 -8.47 13.12
N LYS A 198 -18.99 -7.35 13.52
CA LYS A 198 -20.22 -6.82 12.88
C LYS A 198 -19.90 -6.10 11.57
N ILE A 199 -18.77 -5.39 11.52
CA ILE A 199 -18.31 -4.68 10.30
C ILE A 199 -17.87 -5.69 9.24
N MET A 200 -17.11 -6.72 9.64
CA MET A 200 -16.64 -7.77 8.71
C MET A 200 -17.77 -8.55 8.04
N LYS A 201 -18.98 -8.48 8.58
CA LYS A 201 -20.18 -9.10 8.00
C LYS A 201 -21.01 -8.13 7.13
N SER A 202 -20.65 -6.84 7.10
CA SER A 202 -21.38 -5.83 6.34
C SER A 202 -20.85 -5.72 4.92
N ALA A 203 -21.67 -6.12 3.95
CA ALA A 203 -21.38 -5.96 2.53
C ALA A 203 -21.14 -4.48 2.15
N ASP A 204 -21.87 -3.56 2.79
CA ASP A 204 -21.85 -2.12 2.47
C ASP A 204 -20.51 -1.45 2.80
N PHE A 205 -19.75 -2.00 3.73
CA PHE A 205 -18.47 -1.41 4.14
C PHE A 205 -17.24 -2.16 3.57
N ILE A 206 -17.38 -3.46 3.29
CA ILE A 206 -16.28 -4.33 2.82
C ILE A 206 -16.50 -4.78 1.38
N GLY A 207 -17.75 -4.79 0.89
CA GLY A 207 -18.12 -5.41 -0.39
C GLY A 207 -17.58 -4.69 -1.63
N GLU A 208 -17.44 -3.36 -1.59
CA GLU A 208 -16.94 -2.57 -2.73
C GLU A 208 -15.46 -2.82 -3.05
N PHE A 209 -14.69 -3.38 -2.12
CA PHE A 209 -13.25 -3.56 -2.24
C PHE A 209 -12.81 -4.93 -2.81
N LYS A 210 -13.73 -5.82 -3.19
CA LYS A 210 -13.35 -7.19 -3.54
C LYS A 210 -13.47 -7.56 -5.01
N ASN A 211 -14.32 -6.90 -5.79
CA ASN A 211 -14.65 -7.33 -7.15
C ASN A 211 -14.22 -6.32 -8.21
N ILE A 212 -13.65 -6.82 -9.32
CA ILE A 212 -13.49 -6.01 -10.52
C ILE A 212 -14.89 -5.66 -11.04
N THR A 213 -15.17 -4.36 -11.19
CA THR A 213 -16.44 -3.87 -11.68
C THR A 213 -16.31 -3.28 -13.08
N TYR A 214 -17.38 -3.37 -13.86
CA TYR A 214 -17.51 -2.79 -15.18
C TYR A 214 -18.79 -1.96 -15.22
N GLN A 215 -18.67 -0.66 -15.44
CA GLN A 215 -19.80 0.27 -15.48
C GLN A 215 -19.81 0.98 -16.83
N LYS A 216 -20.82 0.71 -17.64
CA LYS A 216 -21.02 1.30 -18.96
C LYS A 216 -21.93 2.51 -18.89
N GLN A 217 -21.59 3.56 -19.65
CA GLN A 217 -22.42 4.73 -19.89
C GLN A 217 -22.23 5.20 -21.35
N GLY A 218 -23.21 4.91 -22.20
CA GLY A 218 -23.06 5.11 -23.64
C GLY A 218 -21.92 4.28 -24.24
N GLN A 219 -21.01 4.93 -24.95
CA GLN A 219 -19.79 4.33 -25.52
C GLN A 219 -18.58 4.45 -24.60
N LYS A 220 -18.76 4.89 -23.34
CA LYS A 220 -17.72 4.98 -22.34
C LYS A 220 -17.93 3.93 -21.25
N ALA A 221 -16.84 3.45 -20.64
CA ALA A 221 -16.93 2.53 -19.51
C ALA A 221 -15.84 2.78 -18.48
N ILE A 222 -16.14 2.49 -17.22
CA ILE A 222 -15.18 2.51 -16.12
C ILE A 222 -14.98 1.09 -15.62
N ILE A 223 -13.71 0.67 -15.56
CA ILE A 223 -13.26 -0.63 -15.06
C ILE A 223 -12.51 -0.38 -13.76
N LYS A 224 -13.16 -0.62 -12.61
CA LYS A 224 -12.50 -0.48 -11.31
C LYS A 224 -11.86 -1.80 -10.90
N ILE A 225 -10.57 -1.72 -10.57
CA ILE A 225 -9.76 -2.85 -10.10
C ILE A 225 -9.30 -2.53 -8.68
N PRO A 226 -9.95 -3.07 -7.66
CA PRO A 226 -9.71 -2.66 -6.26
C PRO A 226 -8.42 -3.22 -5.67
N SER A 227 -7.85 -4.29 -6.24
CA SER A 227 -6.60 -4.88 -5.75
C SER A 227 -6.01 -5.83 -6.78
N PHE A 228 -4.68 -5.91 -6.84
CA PHE A 228 -3.93 -6.96 -7.53
C PHE A 228 -3.57 -8.15 -6.61
N SER A 229 -4.21 -8.24 -5.43
CA SER A 229 -4.01 -9.32 -4.45
C SER A 229 -5.31 -10.12 -4.20
N PRO A 230 -5.89 -10.76 -5.24
CA PRO A 230 -7.10 -11.54 -5.10
C PRO A 230 -6.84 -12.87 -4.39
N ASN A 231 -7.90 -13.50 -3.88
CA ASN A 231 -7.83 -14.86 -3.33
C ASN A 231 -7.48 -15.92 -4.40
N SER A 232 -7.72 -15.63 -5.69
CA SER A 232 -7.43 -16.54 -6.80
C SER A 232 -6.95 -15.76 -8.03
N ILE A 233 -5.72 -16.05 -8.44
CA ILE A 233 -5.12 -15.51 -9.68
C ILE A 233 -5.94 -15.92 -10.91
N ALA A 234 -6.39 -17.17 -10.96
CA ALA A 234 -7.18 -17.69 -12.08
C ALA A 234 -8.53 -16.99 -12.21
N TRP A 235 -9.21 -16.75 -11.07
CA TRP A 235 -10.46 -16.00 -11.05
C TRP A 235 -10.26 -14.55 -11.55
N PHE A 236 -9.20 -13.89 -11.10
CA PHE A 236 -8.89 -12.51 -11.50
C PHE A 236 -8.67 -12.40 -13.01
N LYS A 237 -7.82 -13.29 -13.57
CA LYS A 237 -7.57 -13.33 -15.02
C LYS A 237 -8.86 -13.59 -15.81
N LYS A 238 -9.65 -14.59 -15.40
CA LYS A 238 -10.95 -14.88 -16.01
C LYS A 238 -11.87 -13.68 -15.97
N ARG A 239 -11.91 -12.94 -14.83
CA ARG A 239 -12.77 -11.78 -14.68
C ARG A 239 -12.34 -10.62 -15.61
N LEU A 240 -11.04 -10.40 -15.80
CA LEU A 240 -10.56 -9.43 -16.79
C LEU A 240 -10.91 -9.85 -18.22
N ASP A 241 -10.75 -11.12 -18.58
CA ASP A 241 -11.15 -11.64 -19.89
C ASP A 241 -12.64 -11.37 -20.18
N GLU A 242 -13.51 -11.64 -19.18
CA GLU A 242 -14.95 -11.36 -19.28
C GLU A 242 -15.24 -9.87 -19.47
N VAL A 243 -14.58 -9.00 -18.68
CA VAL A 243 -14.76 -7.54 -18.74
C VAL A 243 -14.32 -7.01 -20.11
N PHE A 244 -13.11 -7.34 -20.56
CA PHE A 244 -12.64 -6.83 -21.85
C PHE A 244 -13.39 -7.45 -23.04
N SER A 245 -13.87 -8.68 -22.93
CA SER A 245 -14.80 -9.24 -23.93
C SER A 245 -16.11 -8.44 -23.98
N ALA A 246 -16.63 -8.00 -22.83
CA ALA A 246 -17.82 -7.16 -22.77
C ALA A 246 -17.56 -5.76 -23.36
N VAL A 247 -16.39 -5.17 -23.09
CA VAL A 247 -15.94 -3.89 -23.67
C VAL A 247 -16.01 -3.95 -25.22
N ILE A 248 -15.48 -5.01 -25.82
CA ILE A 248 -15.48 -5.20 -27.29
C ILE A 248 -16.92 -5.44 -27.79
N LYS A 249 -17.66 -6.35 -27.14
CA LYS A 249 -19.06 -6.66 -27.50
C LYS A 249 -19.97 -5.43 -27.44
N ASP A 250 -19.77 -4.60 -26.43
CA ASP A 250 -20.56 -3.39 -26.20
C ASP A 250 -20.14 -2.21 -27.07
N SER A 251 -19.14 -2.39 -27.95
CA SER A 251 -18.57 -1.36 -28.83
C SER A 251 -18.15 -0.10 -28.04
N ILE A 252 -17.49 -0.31 -26.92
CA ILE A 252 -16.97 0.79 -26.09
C ILE A 252 -15.79 1.45 -26.81
N GLU A 253 -15.85 2.76 -26.96
CA GLU A 253 -14.81 3.56 -27.63
C GLU A 253 -13.79 4.14 -26.63
N SER A 254 -14.22 4.39 -25.40
CA SER A 254 -13.36 4.96 -24.35
C SER A 254 -13.54 4.24 -23.01
N ILE A 255 -12.42 3.87 -22.37
CA ILE A 255 -12.44 3.27 -21.04
C ILE A 255 -11.62 4.09 -20.04
N ALA A 256 -12.02 4.05 -18.79
CA ALA A 256 -11.19 4.47 -17.67
C ALA A 256 -10.84 3.25 -16.81
N ILE A 257 -9.56 3.03 -16.57
CA ILE A 257 -9.07 2.06 -15.58
C ILE A 257 -8.98 2.78 -14.24
N ASP A 258 -9.77 2.37 -13.25
CA ASP A 258 -9.79 2.97 -11.93
C ASP A 258 -8.97 2.11 -10.94
N LEU A 259 -7.78 2.61 -10.60
CA LEU A 259 -6.86 2.04 -9.61
C LEU A 259 -6.82 2.84 -8.31
N ARG A 260 -7.75 3.76 -8.09
CA ARG A 260 -7.84 4.46 -6.81
C ARG A 260 -8.07 3.44 -5.68
N ASP A 261 -7.35 3.61 -4.59
CA ASP A 261 -7.37 2.75 -3.40
C ASP A 261 -6.81 1.33 -3.63
N ASN A 262 -6.20 1.06 -4.78
CA ASN A 262 -5.56 -0.21 -5.07
C ASN A 262 -4.11 -0.22 -4.57
N THR A 263 -3.88 -0.86 -3.43
CA THR A 263 -2.55 -0.93 -2.79
C THR A 263 -1.58 -1.93 -3.46
N GLY A 264 -1.90 -2.40 -4.65
CA GLY A 264 -1.03 -3.31 -5.41
C GLY A 264 -1.34 -4.79 -5.22
N GLY A 265 -0.31 -5.61 -5.30
CA GLY A 265 -0.35 -7.06 -5.19
C GLY A 265 0.57 -7.78 -6.19
N TYR A 266 0.06 -8.82 -6.86
CA TYR A 266 0.87 -9.65 -7.76
C TYR A 266 1.21 -8.93 -9.07
N ILE A 267 2.50 -8.78 -9.36
CA ILE A 267 3.02 -8.17 -10.61
C ILE A 267 2.46 -8.87 -11.85
N VAL A 268 2.34 -10.20 -11.83
CA VAL A 268 1.78 -10.99 -12.94
C VAL A 268 0.33 -10.62 -13.29
N LEU A 269 -0.43 -10.04 -12.37
CA LEU A 269 -1.80 -9.58 -12.62
C LEU A 269 -1.83 -8.16 -13.18
N GLN A 270 -0.90 -7.33 -12.78
CA GLN A 270 -0.63 -6.04 -13.40
C GLN A 270 -0.22 -6.22 -14.88
N GLU A 271 0.74 -7.11 -15.16
CA GLU A 271 1.17 -7.48 -16.52
C GLU A 271 0.00 -8.02 -17.34
N TYR A 272 -0.86 -8.83 -16.72
CA TYR A 272 -2.05 -9.33 -17.40
C TYR A 272 -3.04 -8.22 -17.78
N LEU A 273 -3.24 -7.20 -16.94
CA LEU A 273 -4.04 -6.03 -17.30
C LEU A 273 -3.39 -5.22 -18.43
N MET A 274 -2.07 -5.01 -18.38
CA MET A 274 -1.34 -4.32 -19.43
C MET A 274 -1.53 -4.98 -20.80
N SER A 275 -1.63 -6.31 -20.86
CA SER A 275 -1.78 -7.07 -22.10
C SER A 275 -3.06 -6.76 -22.89
N PHE A 276 -4.09 -6.21 -22.25
CA PHE A 276 -5.29 -5.75 -22.96
C PHE A 276 -5.15 -4.35 -23.56
N LEU A 277 -4.14 -3.59 -23.12
CA LEU A 277 -3.98 -2.17 -23.46
C LEU A 277 -2.74 -1.90 -24.30
N ALA A 278 -1.77 -2.80 -24.25
CA ALA A 278 -0.52 -2.70 -24.99
C ALA A 278 -0.67 -3.29 -26.40
N PRO A 279 0.09 -2.80 -27.40
CA PRO A 279 0.17 -3.45 -28.70
C PRO A 279 0.58 -4.92 -28.59
N PRO A 280 0.11 -5.81 -29.49
CA PRO A 280 0.52 -7.21 -29.51
C PRO A 280 2.04 -7.37 -29.59
N GLY A 281 2.60 -8.28 -28.79
CA GLY A 281 4.04 -8.53 -28.77
C GLY A 281 4.86 -7.54 -27.94
N THR A 282 4.21 -6.57 -27.27
CA THR A 282 4.89 -5.65 -26.36
C THR A 282 5.58 -6.45 -25.25
N ARG A 283 6.84 -6.11 -24.98
CA ARG A 283 7.63 -6.64 -23.85
C ARG A 283 7.62 -5.62 -22.71
N TYR A 284 7.58 -6.14 -21.49
CA TYR A 284 7.62 -5.30 -20.29
C TYR A 284 8.88 -5.62 -19.50
N LEU A 285 9.93 -4.84 -19.78
CA LEU A 285 11.22 -5.04 -19.17
C LEU A 285 11.26 -4.44 -17.76
N ASN A 286 11.64 -5.26 -16.77
CA ASN A 286 11.96 -4.86 -15.41
C ASN A 286 13.23 -5.55 -14.94
N GLN A 287 13.89 -4.95 -13.98
CA GLN A 287 15.01 -5.53 -13.27
C GLN A 287 14.63 -5.69 -11.80
N TYR A 288 14.70 -6.92 -11.31
CA TYR A 288 14.50 -7.23 -9.91
C TYR A 288 15.85 -7.41 -9.24
N VAL A 289 16.18 -6.51 -8.31
CA VAL A 289 17.40 -6.60 -7.52
C VAL A 289 17.06 -7.24 -6.19
N TYR A 290 17.66 -8.39 -5.91
CA TYR A 290 17.49 -9.15 -4.66
C TYR A 290 18.76 -9.09 -3.84
N LYS A 291 18.60 -9.16 -2.52
CA LYS A 291 19.70 -9.36 -1.59
C LYS A 291 19.48 -10.66 -0.82
N ARG A 292 20.47 -11.52 -0.87
CA ARG A 292 20.44 -12.83 -0.18
C ARG A 292 20.55 -12.64 1.33
N SER A 293 19.56 -13.13 2.08
CA SER A 293 19.48 -13.06 3.53
C SER A 293 18.84 -14.33 4.11
N ASP A 294 18.78 -14.47 5.42
CA ASP A 294 18.03 -15.54 6.09
C ASP A 294 16.51 -15.31 6.04
N TYR A 295 16.08 -14.13 5.61
CA TYR A 295 14.69 -13.69 5.58
C TYR A 295 14.10 -13.63 4.17
N ASP A 296 14.86 -14.00 3.15
CA ASP A 296 14.34 -14.01 1.78
C ASP A 296 13.21 -15.04 1.60
N ARG A 297 12.46 -14.85 0.51
CA ARG A 297 11.29 -15.67 0.21
C ARG A 297 11.60 -17.17 0.18
N PHE A 298 12.81 -17.56 -0.25
CA PHE A 298 13.20 -18.96 -0.36
C PHE A 298 13.36 -19.60 1.03
N GLU A 299 13.92 -18.88 2.00
CA GLU A 299 14.09 -19.40 3.36
C GLU A 299 12.74 -19.62 4.06
N GLN A 300 11.72 -18.88 3.68
CA GLN A 300 10.35 -19.05 4.20
C GLN A 300 9.62 -20.27 3.62
N LEU A 301 10.15 -20.90 2.56
CA LEU A 301 9.54 -22.08 1.96
C LEU A 301 9.75 -23.33 2.84
N SER A 302 8.72 -24.18 2.90
CA SER A 302 8.85 -25.51 3.52
C SER A 302 9.87 -26.37 2.76
N SER A 303 10.41 -27.40 3.42
CA SER A 303 11.36 -28.34 2.80
C SER A 303 10.81 -28.96 1.53
N TYR A 304 9.51 -29.29 1.48
CA TYR A 304 8.85 -29.80 0.27
C TYR A 304 8.81 -28.75 -0.85
N GLN A 305 8.50 -27.50 -0.54
CA GLN A 305 8.49 -26.42 -1.51
C GLN A 305 9.87 -26.11 -2.05
N LYS A 306 10.92 -26.11 -1.20
CA LYS A 306 12.33 -25.98 -1.61
C LYS A 306 12.75 -27.11 -2.54
N TRP A 307 12.41 -28.36 -2.20
CA TRP A 307 12.67 -29.51 -3.06
C TRP A 307 11.95 -29.40 -4.42
N ARG A 308 10.68 -29.03 -4.43
CA ARG A 308 9.90 -28.84 -5.66
C ARG A 308 10.47 -27.72 -6.53
N PHE A 309 10.88 -26.61 -5.93
CA PHE A 309 11.52 -25.48 -6.62
C PHE A 309 12.84 -25.95 -7.29
N LYS A 310 13.72 -26.60 -6.53
CA LYS A 310 14.97 -27.18 -7.03
C LYS A 310 14.72 -28.11 -8.22
N LYS A 311 13.76 -29.04 -8.09
CA LYS A 311 13.40 -29.98 -9.17
C LYS A 311 12.93 -29.24 -10.41
N THR A 312 12.11 -28.20 -10.27
CA THR A 312 11.62 -27.37 -11.37
C THR A 312 12.77 -26.60 -12.04
N ALA A 313 13.61 -25.95 -11.25
CA ALA A 313 14.72 -25.15 -11.75
C ALA A 313 15.73 -25.99 -12.54
N LEU A 314 16.21 -27.10 -11.96
CA LEU A 314 17.31 -27.86 -12.51
C LEU A 314 16.90 -28.90 -13.55
N ARG A 315 15.69 -29.47 -13.42
CA ARG A 315 15.25 -30.58 -14.28
C ARG A 315 14.41 -30.14 -15.46
N PHE A 316 13.57 -29.14 -15.29
CA PHE A 316 12.63 -28.71 -16.33
C PHE A 316 13.04 -27.41 -17.03
N TYR A 317 13.81 -26.54 -16.36
CA TYR A 317 14.22 -25.25 -16.89
C TYR A 317 15.68 -24.93 -16.54
N PRO A 318 16.65 -25.76 -16.98
CA PRO A 318 18.04 -25.66 -16.53
C PRO A 318 18.75 -24.34 -16.92
N ASN A 319 18.23 -23.59 -17.91
CA ASN A 319 18.80 -22.32 -18.37
C ASN A 319 17.82 -21.16 -18.23
N GLY A 320 16.69 -21.36 -17.55
CA GLY A 320 15.64 -20.36 -17.41
C GLY A 320 15.82 -19.45 -16.19
N ALA A 321 14.94 -18.45 -16.05
CA ALA A 321 14.92 -17.55 -14.91
C ALA A 321 14.86 -18.28 -13.55
N ILE A 322 14.12 -19.41 -13.48
CA ILE A 322 14.01 -20.23 -12.27
C ILE A 322 15.35 -20.88 -11.88
N ALA A 323 16.19 -21.24 -12.85
CA ALA A 323 17.53 -21.77 -12.57
C ALA A 323 18.44 -20.69 -12.00
N LYS A 324 18.42 -19.49 -12.58
CA LYS A 324 19.15 -18.31 -12.05
C LYS A 324 18.70 -17.95 -10.64
N GLU A 325 17.40 -18.00 -10.39
CA GLU A 325 16.84 -17.78 -9.06
C GLU A 325 17.30 -18.86 -8.06
N TRP A 326 17.39 -20.11 -8.49
CA TRP A 326 17.95 -21.19 -7.67
C TRP A 326 19.44 -20.96 -7.35
N ASP A 327 20.24 -20.53 -8.33
CA ASP A 327 21.66 -20.23 -8.13
C ASP A 327 21.84 -19.05 -7.17
N PHE A 328 21.00 -18.02 -7.27
CA PHE A 328 20.96 -16.91 -6.33
C PHE A 328 20.68 -17.39 -4.90
N TYR A 329 19.69 -18.25 -4.68
CA TYR A 329 19.37 -18.77 -3.34
C TYR A 329 20.47 -19.64 -2.73
N ASN A 330 21.36 -20.18 -3.55
CA ASN A 330 22.54 -20.92 -3.07
C ASN A 330 23.80 -20.04 -2.93
N SER A 331 23.72 -18.78 -3.26
CA SER A 331 24.84 -17.85 -3.10
C SER A 331 25.04 -17.46 -1.62
N PRO A 332 26.23 -16.96 -1.24
CA PRO A 332 26.48 -16.45 0.10
C PRO A 332 25.51 -15.35 0.52
N LYS A 333 25.22 -15.28 1.82
CA LYS A 333 24.43 -14.16 2.38
C LYS A 333 25.11 -12.83 2.06
N GLY A 334 24.30 -11.79 1.83
CA GLY A 334 24.75 -10.47 1.42
C GLY A 334 24.99 -10.34 -0.09
N THR A 335 24.98 -11.45 -0.86
CA THR A 335 25.03 -11.37 -2.32
C THR A 335 23.84 -10.55 -2.84
N VAL A 336 24.16 -9.59 -3.70
CA VAL A 336 23.15 -8.81 -4.45
C VAL A 336 23.16 -9.28 -5.88
N ASP A 337 22.02 -9.64 -6.43
CA ASP A 337 21.87 -10.09 -7.81
C ASP A 337 20.71 -9.42 -8.49
N THR A 338 20.80 -9.29 -9.82
CA THR A 338 19.78 -8.65 -10.64
C THR A 338 19.19 -9.66 -11.62
N VAL A 339 17.90 -9.92 -11.47
CA VAL A 339 17.13 -10.75 -12.40
C VAL A 339 16.39 -9.85 -13.37
N VAL A 340 16.68 -10.02 -14.65
CA VAL A 340 15.96 -9.34 -15.73
C VAL A 340 14.66 -10.10 -16.00
N ASN A 341 13.52 -9.43 -15.81
CA ASN A 341 12.20 -9.92 -16.16
C ASN A 341 11.70 -9.15 -17.40
N ASP A 342 11.51 -9.86 -18.49
CA ASP A 342 11.15 -9.26 -19.78
C ASP A 342 10.05 -10.11 -20.46
N PRO A 343 8.84 -10.22 -19.82
CA PRO A 343 7.75 -10.99 -20.39
C PRO A 343 7.15 -10.31 -21.61
N VAL A 344 6.71 -11.13 -22.56
CA VAL A 344 5.80 -10.67 -23.61
C VAL A 344 4.41 -10.54 -22.97
N LEU A 345 3.83 -9.35 -23.03
CA LEU A 345 2.50 -9.11 -22.52
C LEU A 345 1.45 -9.89 -23.33
N SER A 346 0.72 -10.77 -22.69
CA SER A 346 -0.29 -11.61 -23.36
C SER A 346 -1.46 -11.95 -22.44
N ASN A 347 -2.66 -12.03 -22.99
CA ASN A 347 -3.85 -12.56 -22.35
C ASN A 347 -4.38 -13.78 -23.13
N LYS A 348 -5.21 -14.56 -22.48
CA LYS A 348 -5.65 -15.87 -22.98
C LYS A 348 -6.31 -15.82 -24.37
N ASN A 349 -7.06 -14.76 -24.65
CA ASN A 349 -7.88 -14.66 -25.84
C ASN A 349 -7.32 -13.66 -26.86
N ASN A 350 -6.10 -13.14 -26.64
CA ASN A 350 -5.47 -12.07 -27.43
C ASN A 350 -6.38 -10.85 -27.64
N ILE A 351 -7.22 -10.55 -26.64
CA ILE A 351 -8.10 -9.40 -26.65
C ILE A 351 -7.26 -8.14 -26.48
N GLN A 352 -7.46 -7.17 -27.36
CA GLN A 352 -6.81 -5.86 -27.31
C GLN A 352 -7.85 -4.75 -27.39
N PHE A 353 -7.74 -3.76 -26.52
CA PHE A 353 -8.51 -2.54 -26.59
C PHE A 353 -7.69 -1.42 -27.22
N ASN A 354 -8.12 -0.99 -28.41
CA ASN A 354 -7.44 0.06 -29.19
C ASN A 354 -8.12 1.44 -29.08
N GLY A 355 -9.22 1.54 -28.33
CA GLY A 355 -9.92 2.80 -28.11
C GLY A 355 -9.18 3.73 -27.14
N SER A 356 -9.79 4.87 -26.81
CA SER A 356 -9.25 5.83 -25.86
C SER A 356 -9.22 5.26 -24.45
N CYS A 357 -8.12 5.50 -23.72
CA CYS A 357 -7.96 4.98 -22.37
C CYS A 357 -7.55 6.10 -21.43
N SER A 358 -8.19 6.17 -20.27
CA SER A 358 -7.81 7.04 -19.14
C SER A 358 -7.45 6.18 -17.92
N LEU A 359 -6.64 6.72 -17.03
CA LEU A 359 -6.26 6.07 -15.78
C LEU A 359 -6.65 6.94 -14.59
N PHE A 360 -7.35 6.36 -13.59
CA PHE A 360 -7.64 7.04 -12.32
C PHE A 360 -6.70 6.53 -11.24
N ILE A 361 -5.96 7.43 -10.60
CA ILE A 361 -5.03 7.14 -9.52
C ILE A 361 -5.20 8.09 -8.33
N ASN A 362 -4.74 7.64 -7.17
CA ASN A 362 -4.64 8.46 -5.96
C ASN A 362 -3.46 8.01 -5.07
N GLY A 363 -3.25 8.65 -3.94
CA GLY A 363 -2.18 8.31 -3.01
C GLY A 363 -2.19 6.86 -2.50
N MET A 364 -3.32 6.17 -2.60
CA MET A 364 -3.44 4.75 -2.26
C MET A 364 -3.16 3.81 -3.45
N SER A 365 -2.87 4.34 -4.65
CA SER A 365 -2.38 3.55 -5.78
C SER A 365 -0.91 3.21 -5.55
N MET A 366 -0.62 2.03 -4.99
CA MET A 366 0.69 1.64 -4.47
C MET A 366 1.25 0.39 -5.16
N SER A 367 2.57 0.15 -5.05
CA SER A 367 3.22 -1.09 -5.48
C SER A 367 2.88 -1.44 -6.94
N ALA A 368 2.31 -2.62 -7.23
CA ALA A 368 1.91 -3.02 -8.59
C ALA A 368 0.96 -2.01 -9.27
N SER A 369 0.11 -1.29 -8.51
CA SER A 369 -0.73 -0.20 -9.08
C SER A 369 0.09 1.02 -9.47
N ALA A 370 1.09 1.38 -8.68
CA ALA A 370 2.01 2.46 -9.00
C ALA A 370 2.88 2.09 -10.23
N ASN A 371 3.36 0.84 -10.30
CA ASN A 371 4.09 0.34 -11.47
C ASN A 371 3.23 0.36 -12.75
N PHE A 372 1.94 -0.01 -12.63
CA PHE A 372 1.01 0.12 -13.75
C PHE A 372 0.83 1.58 -14.18
N ALA A 373 0.69 2.50 -13.21
CA ALA A 373 0.54 3.93 -13.50
C ALA A 373 1.80 4.49 -14.17
N ALA A 374 3.00 4.11 -13.71
CA ALA A 374 4.26 4.46 -14.33
C ALA A 374 4.30 4.01 -15.79
N TRP A 375 4.04 2.72 -16.05
CA TRP A 375 3.98 2.18 -17.41
C TRP A 375 2.95 2.90 -18.29
N PHE A 376 1.75 3.16 -17.78
CA PHE A 376 0.67 3.82 -18.51
C PHE A 376 1.06 5.23 -18.97
N ILE A 377 1.73 5.97 -18.09
CA ILE A 377 2.19 7.33 -18.34
C ILE A 377 3.41 7.32 -19.30
N GLU A 378 4.40 6.46 -19.05
CA GLU A 378 5.60 6.34 -19.91
C GLU A 378 5.27 5.94 -21.33
N THR A 379 4.29 5.05 -21.51
CA THR A 379 3.85 4.61 -22.85
C THR A 379 2.85 5.58 -23.51
N ASN A 380 2.54 6.68 -22.84
CA ASN A 380 1.56 7.66 -23.30
C ASN A 380 0.23 7.02 -23.75
N ARG A 381 -0.25 6.02 -22.98
CA ARG A 381 -1.45 5.25 -23.32
C ARG A 381 -2.73 6.10 -23.25
N GLY A 382 -2.69 7.21 -22.55
CA GLY A 382 -3.76 8.19 -22.43
C GLY A 382 -3.61 9.07 -21.19
N PRO A 383 -4.57 9.94 -20.89
CA PRO A 383 -4.52 10.81 -19.73
C PRO A 383 -4.65 10.02 -18.43
N SER A 384 -3.83 10.38 -17.45
CA SER A 384 -3.98 9.93 -16.06
C SER A 384 -4.59 11.05 -15.21
N LEU A 385 -5.58 10.72 -14.39
CA LEU A 385 -6.43 11.66 -13.64
C LEU A 385 -6.37 11.34 -12.15
N GLY A 386 -6.41 12.37 -11.30
CA GLY A 386 -6.52 12.21 -9.86
C GLY A 386 -5.40 12.87 -9.09
N THR A 387 -4.80 12.17 -8.14
CA THR A 387 -3.69 12.64 -7.29
C THR A 387 -2.48 11.72 -7.44
N PRO A 388 -1.26 12.17 -7.03
CA PRO A 388 -0.06 11.37 -7.19
C PRO A 388 -0.17 9.99 -6.52
N ALA A 389 0.29 8.94 -7.22
CA ALA A 389 0.39 7.59 -6.68
C ALA A 389 1.56 7.47 -5.68
N SER A 390 1.50 6.48 -4.79
CA SER A 390 2.57 6.16 -3.84
C SER A 390 3.53 5.17 -4.45
N GLY A 391 4.56 5.68 -5.09
CA GLY A 391 5.62 4.94 -5.76
C GLY A 391 6.50 5.88 -6.57
N SER A 392 7.48 5.30 -7.23
CA SER A 392 8.33 6.02 -8.20
C SER A 392 8.27 5.34 -9.56
N PHE A 393 8.60 6.06 -10.61
CA PHE A 393 8.69 5.48 -11.95
C PHE A 393 9.70 4.33 -12.03
N SER A 394 10.76 4.39 -11.24
CA SER A 394 11.76 3.33 -11.15
C SER A 394 12.33 3.29 -9.75
N GLY A 395 12.70 2.07 -9.28
CA GLY A 395 13.34 1.87 -7.98
C GLY A 395 12.36 1.67 -6.83
N THR A 396 11.12 1.29 -7.11
CA THR A 396 10.20 0.87 -6.07
C THR A 396 10.69 -0.39 -5.36
N PHE A 397 10.33 -0.55 -4.10
CA PHE A 397 10.66 -1.73 -3.31
C PHE A 397 9.51 -2.72 -3.28
N ALA A 398 9.79 -3.97 -2.91
CA ALA A 398 8.78 -5.03 -2.91
C ALA A 398 9.19 -6.25 -2.06
N ASN A 399 8.28 -7.25 -2.02
CA ASN A 399 8.46 -8.55 -1.34
C ASN A 399 8.94 -8.40 0.12
N PRO A 400 8.24 -7.65 0.98
CA PRO A 400 8.70 -7.46 2.34
C PRO A 400 8.67 -8.77 3.14
N ALA A 401 9.72 -9.02 3.90
CA ALA A 401 9.76 -10.01 4.97
C ALA A 401 9.21 -9.40 6.26
N THR A 402 8.46 -10.16 7.04
CA THR A 402 8.06 -9.76 8.39
C THR A 402 9.07 -10.32 9.38
N VAL A 403 9.70 -9.44 10.14
CA VAL A 403 10.60 -9.79 11.25
C VAL A 403 9.97 -9.37 12.58
N TYR A 404 10.37 -10.01 13.66
CA TYR A 404 9.86 -9.73 15.01
C TYR A 404 11.04 -9.40 15.91
N LEU A 405 10.98 -8.26 16.59
CA LEU A 405 12.01 -7.86 17.53
C LEU A 405 11.99 -8.75 18.77
N THR A 406 13.16 -9.08 19.28
CA THR A 406 13.31 -10.15 20.31
C THR A 406 12.63 -9.79 21.63
N ASN A 407 12.82 -8.57 22.14
CA ASN A 407 12.29 -8.19 23.46
C ASN A 407 10.83 -7.71 23.41
N THR A 408 10.45 -6.95 22.38
CA THR A 408 9.10 -6.35 22.27
C THR A 408 8.16 -7.18 21.43
N ALA A 409 8.67 -8.14 20.64
CA ALA A 409 7.95 -8.89 19.63
C ALA A 409 7.20 -7.99 18.60
N LEU A 410 7.64 -6.74 18.41
CA LEU A 410 7.06 -5.84 17.44
C LEU A 410 7.31 -6.35 16.02
N PRO A 411 6.27 -6.42 15.16
CA PRO A 411 6.40 -6.83 13.77
C PRO A 411 6.88 -5.68 12.89
N VAL A 412 8.01 -5.86 12.23
CA VAL A 412 8.55 -4.92 11.24
C VAL A 412 8.58 -5.61 9.88
N MET A 413 8.09 -4.94 8.86
CA MET A 413 8.23 -5.37 7.48
C MET A 413 9.47 -4.73 6.88
N ILE A 414 10.30 -5.51 6.20
CA ILE A 414 11.54 -5.05 5.55
C ILE A 414 11.54 -5.57 4.11
N SER A 415 11.70 -4.69 3.14
CA SER A 415 11.80 -5.04 1.72
C SER A 415 12.97 -5.98 1.44
N THR A 416 12.73 -6.99 0.60
CA THR A 416 13.76 -7.95 0.15
C THR A 416 14.10 -7.81 -1.33
N MET A 417 13.37 -6.98 -2.05
CA MET A 417 13.52 -6.79 -3.49
C MET A 417 13.36 -5.31 -3.86
N LYS A 418 14.14 -4.85 -4.82
CA LYS A 418 13.96 -3.57 -5.50
C LYS A 418 13.60 -3.82 -6.97
N VAL A 419 12.65 -3.05 -7.51
CA VAL A 419 12.20 -3.12 -8.90
C VAL A 419 12.68 -1.88 -9.64
N ASN A 420 13.51 -2.06 -10.65
CA ASN A 420 13.97 -0.98 -11.53
C ASN A 420 13.31 -1.10 -12.91
N SER A 421 12.78 0.01 -13.41
CA SER A 421 12.49 0.19 -14.83
C SER A 421 13.78 0.52 -15.58
N PRO A 422 13.90 0.17 -16.87
CA PRO A 422 15.09 0.52 -17.66
C PRO A 422 15.21 2.02 -17.97
N ASN A 423 14.18 2.82 -17.72
CA ASN A 423 14.20 4.27 -17.98
C ASN A 423 14.90 5.03 -16.84
N GLU A 424 16.22 5.20 -16.95
CA GLU A 424 17.03 5.90 -15.97
C GLU A 424 16.66 7.39 -15.81
N ALA A 425 16.10 8.02 -16.84
CA ALA A 425 15.69 9.43 -16.78
C ALA A 425 14.55 9.69 -15.79
N LEU A 426 13.75 8.66 -15.49
CA LEU A 426 12.65 8.72 -14.54
C LEU A 426 12.98 8.12 -13.17
N LEU A 427 14.25 7.84 -12.94
CA LEU A 427 14.72 7.27 -11.68
C LEU A 427 14.35 8.19 -10.49
N ASN A 428 13.74 7.61 -9.44
CA ASN A 428 13.33 8.32 -8.23
C ASN A 428 12.31 9.44 -8.44
N GLN A 429 11.66 9.51 -9.59
CA GLN A 429 10.63 10.52 -9.81
C GLN A 429 9.26 10.04 -9.30
N PRO A 430 8.49 10.90 -8.59
CA PRO A 430 7.14 10.57 -8.17
C PRO A 430 6.19 10.49 -9.35
N ILE A 431 5.19 9.61 -9.25
CA ILE A 431 4.19 9.37 -10.30
C ILE A 431 3.06 10.40 -10.15
N TYR A 432 3.10 11.46 -10.95
CA TYR A 432 2.03 12.46 -11.02
C TYR A 432 1.03 12.14 -12.13
N PRO A 433 -0.29 12.36 -11.89
CA PRO A 433 -1.26 12.29 -12.98
C PRO A 433 -1.05 13.47 -13.96
N SER A 434 -1.39 13.26 -15.23
CA SER A 434 -1.35 14.33 -16.24
C SER A 434 -2.41 15.43 -15.98
N VAL A 435 -3.51 15.05 -15.30
CA VAL A 435 -4.56 15.98 -14.87
C VAL A 435 -4.80 15.82 -13.38
N LEU A 436 -4.37 16.82 -12.61
CA LEU A 436 -4.58 16.85 -11.16
C LEU A 436 -6.04 17.17 -10.85
N LEU A 437 -6.77 16.21 -10.30
CA LEU A 437 -8.17 16.35 -9.89
C LEU A 437 -8.32 15.95 -8.42
N VAL A 438 -8.66 16.91 -7.59
CA VAL A 438 -8.88 16.71 -6.15
C VAL A 438 -10.36 16.98 -5.86
N PRO A 439 -11.10 16.05 -5.23
CA PRO A 439 -12.48 16.32 -4.82
C PRO A 439 -12.50 17.44 -3.79
N THR A 440 -13.52 18.29 -3.85
CA THR A 440 -13.83 19.27 -2.82
C THR A 440 -14.67 18.64 -1.71
N GLN A 441 -14.76 19.28 -0.56
CA GLN A 441 -15.68 18.90 0.52
C GLN A 441 -17.12 18.72 -0.02
N ARG A 442 -17.57 19.66 -0.86
CA ARG A 442 -18.90 19.60 -1.48
C ARG A 442 -19.08 18.38 -2.37
N ASN A 443 -18.10 18.02 -3.20
CA ASN A 443 -18.20 16.83 -4.03
C ASN A 443 -18.37 15.57 -3.16
N ILE A 444 -17.66 15.49 -2.03
CA ILE A 444 -17.78 14.38 -1.08
C ILE A 444 -19.16 14.35 -0.44
N GLU A 445 -19.64 15.48 0.03
CA GLU A 445 -20.96 15.60 0.66
C GLU A 445 -22.08 15.12 -0.26
N TYR A 446 -22.03 15.52 -1.54
CA TYR A 446 -23.04 15.13 -2.54
C TYR A 446 -22.77 13.80 -3.24
N GLY A 447 -21.68 13.11 -2.88
CA GLY A 447 -21.29 11.83 -3.49
C GLY A 447 -20.88 11.95 -4.95
N GLU A 448 -20.36 13.12 -5.36
CA GLU A 448 -19.89 13.40 -6.72
C GLU A 448 -18.47 12.87 -6.93
N ASP A 449 -18.29 11.98 -7.89
CA ASP A 449 -16.98 11.50 -8.33
C ASP A 449 -16.43 12.42 -9.44
N VAL A 450 -15.53 13.33 -9.07
CA VAL A 450 -14.97 14.33 -9.98
C VAL A 450 -14.18 13.72 -11.13
N LEU A 451 -13.51 12.57 -10.93
CA LEU A 451 -12.76 11.88 -11.97
C LEU A 451 -13.72 11.22 -12.98
N LYS A 452 -14.75 10.57 -12.46
CA LYS A 452 -15.82 9.99 -13.28
C LYS A 452 -16.52 11.07 -14.10
N THR A 453 -16.88 12.18 -13.46
CA THR A 453 -17.55 13.30 -14.13
C THR A 453 -16.67 13.89 -15.22
N TYR A 454 -15.40 14.12 -14.93
CA TYR A 454 -14.43 14.61 -15.93
C TYR A 454 -14.31 13.65 -17.12
N PHE A 455 -14.11 12.36 -16.88
CA PHE A 455 -13.98 11.33 -17.92
C PHE A 455 -15.24 11.22 -18.80
N LEU A 456 -16.42 11.30 -18.20
CA LEU A 456 -17.67 11.18 -18.96
C LEU A 456 -17.96 12.39 -19.86
N ASN A 457 -17.48 13.58 -19.46
CA ASN A 457 -17.73 14.84 -20.18
C ASN A 457 -16.67 15.17 -21.25
N ASN A 458 -15.49 14.57 -21.19
CA ASN A 458 -14.39 14.73 -22.14
C ASN A 458 -14.14 13.47 -22.93
#